data_960bf3e599af1f397cb7f1b1707612bb
#
_entry.id   960bf3e599af1f397cb7f1b1707612bb
#
_cell.length_a   1.000
_cell.length_b   1.000
_cell.length_c   1.000
_cell.angle_alpha   90.00
_cell.angle_beta   90.00
_cell.angle_gamma   90.00
#
_symmetry.space_group_name_H-M   'P 1'
#
loop_
_entity.id
_entity.type
_entity.pdbx_description
1 polymer ?
#
loop_
_entity_poly.entity_id
_entity_poly.type
_entity_poly.pdbx_seq_one_letter_code
_entity_poly.pdbx_strand_id
1 'polypeptide(L)'
;MGRKIFISYKYWDDDVYPVPRFSDYHPKVRDYVSWLEDKFQNRTEHYYKGESDKEDLSMYSENYIWDKLKDKMYDSSLTIILISPNMKEPNTWEKSQWIPWEISYSIRKTTRGYYTSQRNAVLAVVLPDKHGNYNYYKSMRLFSILQANIVNGYIPVVSWDDFKYDCDKYIDKAYEAQKNTPEYKLQINI
;
A
#
# COMPACT_ATOMS: atom_id res chain seq x y z
N MET A 1 -12.93 18.49 0.09
CA MET A 1 -11.53 18.39 -0.32
C MET A 1 -11.29 16.96 -0.80
N GLY A 2 -10.91 16.76 -2.06
CA GLY A 2 -10.69 15.42 -2.61
C GLY A 2 -9.55 14.70 -1.88
N ARG A 3 -9.72 13.41 -1.61
CA ARG A 3 -8.71 12.56 -0.95
C ARG A 3 -7.85 11.92 -2.04
N LYS A 4 -6.59 12.29 -2.15
CA LYS A 4 -5.66 11.60 -3.06
C LYS A 4 -5.25 10.27 -2.44
N ILE A 5 -5.38 9.18 -3.19
CA ILE A 5 -5.08 7.82 -2.75
C ILE A 5 -3.86 7.31 -3.52
N PHE A 6 -2.86 6.86 -2.77
CA PHE A 6 -1.73 6.10 -3.30
C PHE A 6 -1.97 4.61 -3.05
N ILE A 7 -1.66 3.74 -4.03
CA ILE A 7 -1.79 2.29 -3.88
C ILE A 7 -0.41 1.66 -4.00
N SER A 8 0.01 0.98 -2.94
CA SER A 8 1.26 0.23 -2.84
C SER A 8 0.99 -1.26 -3.04
N TYR A 9 1.64 -1.91 -4.02
CA TYR A 9 1.38 -3.31 -4.35
C TYR A 9 2.49 -3.92 -5.20
N LYS A 10 2.53 -5.26 -5.27
CA LYS A 10 3.40 -6.01 -6.17
C LYS A 10 2.71 -6.22 -7.52
N TYR A 11 3.22 -5.59 -8.57
CA TYR A 11 2.57 -5.54 -9.89
C TYR A 11 2.39 -6.93 -10.53
N TRP A 12 3.44 -7.75 -10.50
CA TRP A 12 3.48 -9.04 -11.19
C TRP A 12 3.06 -10.24 -10.34
N ASP A 13 2.51 -10.03 -9.15
CA ASP A 13 1.98 -11.15 -8.39
C ASP A 13 0.69 -11.64 -9.05
N ASP A 14 0.74 -12.87 -9.56
CA ASP A 14 -0.35 -13.56 -10.25
C ASP A 14 -0.99 -14.67 -9.40
N ASP A 15 -0.55 -14.84 -8.15
CA ASP A 15 -1.14 -15.81 -7.22
C ASP A 15 -2.37 -15.23 -6.50
N VAL A 16 -3.24 -14.58 -7.25
CA VAL A 16 -4.45 -13.91 -6.74
C VAL A 16 -5.70 -14.37 -7.48
N TYR A 17 -6.86 -14.28 -6.81
CA TYR A 17 -8.14 -14.63 -7.37
C TYR A 17 -8.58 -13.63 -8.46
N PRO A 18 -9.24 -14.09 -9.56
CA PRO A 18 -9.68 -13.19 -10.61
C PRO A 18 -10.67 -12.11 -10.12
N VAL A 19 -10.49 -10.89 -10.60
CA VAL A 19 -11.42 -9.79 -10.39
C VAL A 19 -12.38 -9.71 -11.60
N PRO A 20 -13.68 -10.00 -11.46
CA PRO A 20 -14.61 -9.94 -12.56
C PRO A 20 -14.55 -8.61 -13.31
N ARG A 21 -14.55 -8.64 -14.64
CA ARG A 21 -14.40 -7.51 -15.59
C ARG A 21 -13.01 -6.91 -15.72
N PHE A 22 -12.08 -7.20 -14.79
CA PHE A 22 -10.73 -6.62 -14.79
C PHE A 22 -9.65 -7.66 -15.06
N SER A 23 -9.86 -8.92 -14.66
CA SER A 23 -8.93 -10.01 -14.94
C SER A 23 -9.27 -10.70 -16.25
N ASP A 24 -8.22 -10.99 -17.01
CA ASP A 24 -8.21 -11.91 -18.14
C ASP A 24 -7.87 -13.35 -17.71
N TYR A 25 -7.26 -14.14 -18.60
CA TYR A 25 -6.81 -15.50 -18.32
C TYR A 25 -5.65 -15.59 -17.30
N HIS A 26 -5.00 -14.47 -16.99
CA HIS A 26 -3.87 -14.37 -16.08
C HIS A 26 -4.13 -13.26 -15.04
N PRO A 27 -4.90 -13.57 -13.97
CA PRO A 27 -5.18 -12.61 -12.91
C PRO A 27 -3.90 -12.04 -12.29
N LYS A 28 -3.92 -10.77 -11.94
CA LYS A 28 -2.79 -10.08 -11.31
C LYS A 28 -3.28 -9.11 -10.25
N VAL A 29 -2.40 -8.76 -9.33
CA VAL A 29 -2.71 -7.70 -8.35
C VAL A 29 -3.06 -6.38 -9.04
N ARG A 30 -2.51 -6.11 -10.23
CA ARG A 30 -2.89 -4.93 -11.04
C ARG A 30 -4.39 -4.84 -11.35
N ASP A 31 -5.08 -5.96 -11.45
CA ASP A 31 -6.53 -5.99 -11.74
C ASP A 31 -7.34 -5.44 -10.57
N TYR A 32 -6.91 -5.71 -9.34
CA TYR A 32 -7.50 -5.13 -8.13
C TYR A 32 -7.31 -3.62 -8.09
N VAL A 33 -6.15 -3.15 -8.55
CA VAL A 33 -5.90 -1.71 -8.66
C VAL A 33 -6.79 -1.07 -9.71
N SER A 34 -6.99 -1.72 -10.87
CA SER A 34 -7.91 -1.25 -11.91
C SER A 34 -9.35 -1.14 -11.39
N TRP A 35 -9.77 -2.11 -10.55
CA TRP A 35 -11.06 -2.04 -9.88
C TRP A 35 -11.15 -0.85 -8.91
N LEU A 36 -10.09 -0.58 -8.15
CA LEU A 36 -10.03 0.57 -7.24
C LEU A 36 -10.05 1.90 -7.99
N GLU A 37 -9.32 1.99 -9.10
CA GLU A 37 -9.32 3.16 -9.98
C GLU A 37 -10.73 3.44 -10.50
N ASP A 38 -11.43 2.43 -11.04
CA ASP A 38 -12.81 2.56 -11.52
C ASP A 38 -13.77 2.98 -10.38
N LYS A 39 -13.66 2.34 -9.22
CA LYS A 39 -14.49 2.61 -8.05
C LYS A 39 -14.35 4.04 -7.54
N PHE A 40 -13.13 4.60 -7.59
CA PHE A 40 -12.83 5.90 -7.04
C PHE A 40 -12.79 7.03 -8.09
N GLN A 41 -12.83 6.73 -9.39
CA GLN A 41 -12.73 7.69 -10.51
C GLN A 41 -13.66 8.91 -10.37
N ASN A 42 -14.85 8.70 -9.84
CA ASN A 42 -15.85 9.75 -9.69
C ASN A 42 -15.79 10.50 -8.34
N ARG A 43 -14.87 10.15 -7.44
CA ARG A 43 -14.87 10.67 -6.06
C ARG A 43 -13.67 11.53 -5.72
N THR A 44 -12.54 11.38 -6.43
CA THR A 44 -11.29 12.04 -6.06
C THR A 44 -10.32 12.12 -7.23
N GLU A 45 -9.41 13.10 -7.19
CA GLU A 45 -8.23 13.08 -8.05
C GLU A 45 -7.34 11.91 -7.61
N HIS A 46 -7.32 10.83 -8.39
CA HIS A 46 -6.47 9.68 -8.14
C HIS A 46 -5.18 9.84 -8.91
N TYR A 47 -4.08 9.83 -8.19
CA TYR A 47 -2.78 9.58 -8.77
C TYR A 47 -2.39 8.14 -8.49
N TYR A 48 -2.47 7.34 -9.53
CA TYR A 48 -1.90 6.03 -9.56
C TYR A 48 -0.51 6.11 -10.19
N LYS A 49 0.48 5.61 -9.48
CA LYS A 49 1.76 5.21 -10.06
C LYS A 49 2.18 3.90 -9.38
N GLY A 50 1.74 2.80 -9.98
CA GLY A 50 2.31 1.50 -9.70
C GLY A 50 3.75 1.44 -10.18
N GLU A 51 4.49 0.57 -9.58
CA GLU A 51 5.89 0.29 -9.87
C GLU A 51 6.11 -0.07 -11.33
N SER A 52 7.22 0.38 -11.89
CA SER A 52 7.95 -0.39 -12.88
C SER A 52 8.78 -1.44 -12.12
N ASP A 53 8.29 -2.66 -12.02
CA ASP A 53 8.81 -3.80 -11.25
C ASP A 53 10.24 -4.27 -11.58
N LYS A 54 11.01 -3.51 -12.32
CA LYS A 54 12.34 -3.91 -12.79
C LYS A 54 13.48 -3.07 -12.22
N GLU A 55 13.18 -2.14 -11.33
CA GLU A 55 14.19 -1.27 -10.77
C GLU A 55 14.73 -1.87 -9.47
N ASP A 56 15.87 -2.52 -9.53
CA ASP A 56 16.61 -3.00 -8.35
C ASP A 56 17.14 -1.79 -7.57
N LEU A 57 16.58 -1.57 -6.38
CA LEU A 57 16.95 -0.44 -5.52
C LEU A 57 18.31 -0.57 -4.86
N SER A 58 18.92 -1.75 -4.87
CA SER A 58 20.22 -2.00 -4.21
C SER A 58 21.35 -1.14 -4.78
N MET A 59 21.20 -0.67 -6.03
CA MET A 59 22.17 0.18 -6.71
C MET A 59 21.96 1.68 -6.51
N TYR A 60 20.87 2.11 -5.86
CA TYR A 60 20.52 3.52 -5.71
C TYR A 60 20.78 4.03 -4.28
N SER A 61 21.14 5.31 -4.19
CA SER A 61 21.22 5.98 -2.90
C SER A 61 19.84 6.19 -2.28
N GLU A 62 19.77 6.22 -0.95
CA GLU A 62 18.51 6.53 -0.24
C GLU A 62 17.90 7.85 -0.72
N ASN A 63 18.72 8.87 -1.00
CA ASN A 63 18.25 10.16 -1.50
C ASN A 63 17.54 10.04 -2.85
N TYR A 64 18.08 9.24 -3.77
CA TYR A 64 17.43 9.00 -5.06
C TYR A 64 16.06 8.32 -4.89
N ILE A 65 15.98 7.30 -4.02
CA ILE A 65 14.74 6.61 -3.71
C ILE A 65 13.72 7.59 -3.13
N TRP A 66 14.13 8.45 -2.18
CA TRP A 66 13.26 9.47 -1.60
C TRP A 66 12.75 10.48 -2.62
N ASP A 67 13.57 10.92 -3.56
CA ASP A 67 13.14 11.85 -4.59
C ASP A 67 12.12 11.22 -5.53
N LYS A 68 12.30 9.97 -5.90
CA LYS A 68 11.31 9.20 -6.68
C LYS A 68 9.97 9.07 -5.92
N LEU A 69 10.01 8.74 -4.64
CA LEU A 69 8.81 8.61 -3.80
C LEU A 69 8.08 9.94 -3.60
N LYS A 70 8.83 11.03 -3.41
CA LYS A 70 8.26 12.37 -3.32
C LYS A 70 7.39 12.70 -4.53
N ASP A 71 7.86 12.36 -5.73
CA ASP A 71 7.12 12.65 -6.96
C ASP A 71 5.90 11.76 -7.15
N LYS A 72 6.03 10.47 -6.77
CA LYS A 72 4.94 9.50 -6.85
C LYS A 72 3.82 9.78 -5.84
N MET A 73 4.17 10.18 -4.62
CA MET A 73 3.24 10.24 -3.49
C MET A 73 2.85 11.67 -3.11
N TYR A 74 3.25 12.65 -3.92
CA TYR A 74 2.95 14.05 -3.64
C TYR A 74 1.43 14.28 -3.46
N ASP A 75 1.08 14.96 -2.36
CA ASP A 75 -0.29 15.28 -1.94
C ASP A 75 -1.21 14.07 -1.66
N SER A 76 -0.72 12.84 -1.59
CA SER A 76 -1.55 11.74 -1.10
C SER A 76 -1.89 11.92 0.38
N SER A 77 -3.11 11.57 0.77
CA SER A 77 -3.57 11.61 2.16
C SER A 77 -3.95 10.22 2.68
N LEU A 78 -4.06 9.26 1.78
CA LEU A 78 -4.35 7.85 2.07
C LEU A 78 -3.39 6.98 1.26
N THR A 79 -2.85 5.95 1.90
CA THR A 79 -2.11 4.87 1.24
C THR A 79 -2.84 3.56 1.46
N ILE A 80 -3.17 2.86 0.38
CA ILE A 80 -3.73 1.50 0.42
C ILE A 80 -2.61 0.53 0.05
N ILE A 81 -2.31 -0.42 0.94
CA ILE A 81 -1.32 -1.47 0.71
C ILE A 81 -2.08 -2.75 0.36
N LEU A 82 -1.87 -3.29 -0.83
CA LEU A 82 -2.44 -4.57 -1.23
C LEU A 82 -1.49 -5.69 -0.80
N ILE A 83 -1.94 -6.52 0.14
CA ILE A 83 -1.19 -7.70 0.59
C ILE A 83 -1.59 -8.88 -0.26
N SER A 84 -0.67 -9.39 -1.06
CA SER A 84 -0.83 -10.55 -1.92
C SER A 84 0.14 -11.67 -1.52
N PRO A 85 -0.08 -12.92 -1.94
CA PRO A 85 0.74 -14.07 -1.52
C PRO A 85 2.24 -13.89 -1.75
N ASN A 86 2.64 -13.28 -2.87
CA ASN A 86 4.03 -13.08 -3.24
C ASN A 86 4.48 -11.60 -3.18
N MET A 87 3.80 -10.77 -2.36
CA MET A 87 4.15 -9.34 -2.27
C MET A 87 5.61 -9.11 -1.83
N LYS A 88 6.17 -10.05 -1.05
CA LYS A 88 7.54 -9.99 -0.55
C LYS A 88 8.41 -11.05 -1.22
N GLU A 89 9.53 -10.62 -1.79
CA GLU A 89 10.51 -11.53 -2.32
C GLU A 89 11.30 -12.18 -1.18
N PRO A 90 11.29 -13.53 -1.05
CA PRO A 90 11.76 -14.21 0.16
C PRO A 90 13.25 -14.08 0.37
N ASN A 91 14.11 -13.98 -0.53
CA ASN A 91 15.56 -13.96 -0.37
C ASN A 91 16.19 -12.60 -0.72
N THR A 92 15.36 -11.56 -0.72
CA THR A 92 15.77 -10.19 -1.06
C THR A 92 15.67 -9.29 0.17
N TRP A 93 16.67 -8.45 0.40
CA TRP A 93 16.65 -7.48 1.50
C TRP A 93 15.42 -6.57 1.40
N GLU A 94 14.79 -6.26 2.53
CA GLU A 94 13.61 -5.38 2.54
C GLU A 94 13.92 -4.00 1.94
N LYS A 95 15.12 -3.47 2.18
CA LYS A 95 15.58 -2.19 1.60
C LYS A 95 15.76 -2.22 0.07
N SER A 96 15.83 -3.40 -0.54
CA SER A 96 15.92 -3.54 -2.00
C SER A 96 14.56 -3.69 -2.68
N GLN A 97 13.46 -3.56 -1.92
CA GLN A 97 12.09 -3.68 -2.40
C GLN A 97 11.32 -2.37 -2.18
N TRP A 98 10.46 -1.98 -3.11
CA TRP A 98 9.76 -0.68 -3.07
C TRP A 98 8.75 -0.53 -1.94
N ILE A 99 7.94 -1.55 -1.68
CA ILE A 99 6.83 -1.47 -0.71
C ILE A 99 7.28 -0.96 0.68
N PRO A 100 8.38 -1.45 1.29
CA PRO A 100 8.88 -0.89 2.54
C PRO A 100 9.17 0.61 2.48
N TRP A 101 9.75 1.10 1.39
CA TRP A 101 10.04 2.53 1.21
C TRP A 101 8.76 3.35 1.05
N GLU A 102 7.78 2.84 0.31
CA GLU A 102 6.47 3.49 0.14
C GLU A 102 5.73 3.59 1.47
N ILE A 103 5.76 2.54 2.30
CA ILE A 103 5.22 2.56 3.65
C ILE A 103 5.96 3.60 4.50
N SER A 104 7.29 3.54 4.53
CA SER A 104 8.12 4.48 5.30
C SER A 104 7.84 5.93 4.91
N TYR A 105 7.71 6.21 3.62
CA TYR A 105 7.37 7.55 3.13
C TYR A 105 5.96 7.98 3.56
N SER A 106 4.97 7.10 3.42
CA SER A 106 3.57 7.39 3.75
C SER A 106 3.36 7.79 5.20
N ILE A 107 4.12 7.19 6.13
CA ILE A 107 3.93 7.41 7.58
C ILE A 107 4.83 8.50 8.15
N ARG A 108 5.65 9.15 7.33
CA ARG A 108 6.48 10.30 7.73
C ARG A 108 5.77 11.62 7.47
N LYS A 109 6.08 12.61 8.31
CA LYS A 109 5.88 14.02 7.96
C LYS A 109 7.01 14.45 7.02
N THR A 110 6.67 15.00 5.88
CA THR A 110 7.66 15.42 4.88
C THR A 110 7.47 16.89 4.53
N THR A 111 8.51 17.70 4.69
CA THR A 111 8.49 19.11 4.31
C THR A 111 9.07 19.28 2.91
N ARG A 112 8.32 19.97 2.04
CA ARG A 112 8.73 20.39 0.70
C ARG A 112 8.64 21.91 0.61
N GLY A 113 9.78 22.58 0.55
CA GLY A 113 9.80 24.04 0.58
C GLY A 113 9.09 24.58 1.82
N TYR A 114 8.02 25.35 1.61
CA TYR A 114 7.23 25.93 2.69
C TYR A 114 6.06 25.07 3.19
N TYR A 115 5.83 23.91 2.57
CA TYR A 115 4.69 23.04 2.89
C TYR A 115 5.15 21.76 3.56
N THR A 116 4.52 21.44 4.68
CA THR A 116 4.70 20.16 5.38
C THR A 116 3.51 19.25 5.09
N SER A 117 3.76 18.14 4.39
CA SER A 117 2.79 17.07 4.25
C SER A 117 2.71 16.30 5.55
N GLN A 118 1.50 16.08 6.03
CA GLN A 118 1.25 15.20 7.17
C GLN A 118 1.42 13.74 6.73
N ARG A 119 1.63 12.86 7.70
CA ARG A 119 1.61 11.41 7.46
C ARG A 119 0.27 10.97 6.87
N ASN A 120 0.27 10.01 5.96
CA ASN A 120 -0.95 9.46 5.38
C ASN A 120 -1.71 8.58 6.37
N ALA A 121 -3.02 8.50 6.26
CA ALA A 121 -3.74 7.33 6.72
C ALA A 121 -3.28 6.12 5.89
N VAL A 122 -3.13 4.95 6.52
CA VAL A 122 -2.66 3.74 5.83
C VAL A 122 -3.62 2.60 6.12
N LEU A 123 -4.06 1.92 5.06
CA LEU A 123 -4.94 0.75 5.12
C LEU A 123 -4.26 -0.44 4.44
N ALA A 124 -4.21 -1.58 5.10
CA ALA A 124 -3.76 -2.82 4.48
C ALA A 124 -4.96 -3.67 4.07
N VAL A 125 -5.02 -4.07 2.80
CA VAL A 125 -6.07 -4.91 2.23
C VAL A 125 -5.46 -6.23 1.81
N VAL A 126 -5.90 -7.32 2.45
CA VAL A 126 -5.45 -8.68 2.13
C VAL A 126 -6.24 -9.20 0.94
N LEU A 127 -5.55 -9.56 -0.12
CA LEU A 127 -6.16 -10.13 -1.33
C LEU A 127 -6.38 -11.64 -1.16
N PRO A 128 -7.38 -12.23 -1.80
CA PRO A 128 -7.51 -13.68 -1.85
C PRO A 128 -6.43 -14.29 -2.76
N ASP A 129 -5.90 -15.46 -2.38
CA ASP A 129 -5.02 -16.25 -3.23
C ASP A 129 -5.76 -16.76 -4.47
N LYS A 130 -5.08 -17.40 -5.42
CA LYS A 130 -5.69 -17.93 -6.65
C LYS A 130 -6.85 -18.91 -6.44
N HIS A 131 -6.99 -19.45 -5.23
CA HIS A 131 -8.11 -20.33 -4.85
C HIS A 131 -9.24 -19.59 -4.13
N GLY A 132 -9.13 -18.26 -3.97
CA GLY A 132 -10.12 -17.43 -3.26
C GLY A 132 -9.99 -17.47 -1.73
N ASN A 133 -8.85 -17.92 -1.17
CA ASN A 133 -8.65 -18.06 0.27
C ASN A 133 -7.70 -16.98 0.82
N TYR A 134 -7.79 -16.75 2.13
CA TYR A 134 -6.94 -15.83 2.88
C TYR A 134 -5.99 -16.53 3.85
N ASN A 135 -5.91 -17.88 3.79
CA ASN A 135 -5.16 -18.67 4.78
C ASN A 135 -3.66 -18.39 4.76
N TYR A 136 -3.10 -18.05 3.59
CA TYR A 136 -1.69 -17.69 3.45
C TYR A 136 -1.29 -16.52 4.35
N TYR A 137 -2.18 -15.56 4.57
CA TYR A 137 -1.91 -14.37 5.38
C TYR A 137 -1.54 -14.71 6.82
N LYS A 138 -2.10 -15.79 7.39
CA LYS A 138 -1.81 -16.23 8.77
C LYS A 138 -0.38 -16.70 8.96
N SER A 139 0.25 -17.22 7.93
CA SER A 139 1.59 -17.80 7.94
C SER A 139 2.64 -16.98 7.21
N MET A 140 2.23 -15.98 6.42
CA MET A 140 3.17 -15.18 5.66
C MET A 140 4.00 -14.25 6.54
N ARG A 141 5.25 -14.07 6.16
CA ARG A 141 6.14 -13.09 6.80
C ARG A 141 6.02 -11.76 6.07
N LEU A 142 5.32 -10.82 6.68
CA LEU A 142 5.21 -9.45 6.18
C LEU A 142 6.55 -8.71 6.22
N PHE A 143 6.64 -7.58 5.54
CA PHE A 143 7.73 -6.62 5.74
C PHE A 143 7.74 -6.13 7.19
N SER A 144 8.93 -5.97 7.77
CA SER A 144 9.10 -5.61 9.18
C SER A 144 8.39 -4.31 9.54
N ILE A 145 8.51 -3.30 8.68
CA ILE A 145 7.84 -2.01 8.86
C ILE A 145 6.31 -2.13 8.79
N LEU A 146 5.77 -2.97 7.91
CA LEU A 146 4.34 -3.22 7.80
C LEU A 146 3.82 -3.93 9.04
N GLN A 147 4.47 -5.02 9.43
CA GLN A 147 4.10 -5.81 10.60
C GLN A 147 4.10 -4.97 11.89
N ALA A 148 5.14 -4.16 12.11
CA ALA A 148 5.24 -3.32 13.29
C ALA A 148 4.09 -2.29 13.36
N ASN A 149 3.74 -1.66 12.25
CA ASN A 149 2.68 -0.66 12.22
C ASN A 149 1.26 -1.25 12.24
N ILE A 150 1.09 -2.51 11.87
CA ILE A 150 -0.15 -3.27 12.13
C ILE A 150 -0.27 -3.55 13.64
N VAL A 151 0.78 -4.06 14.26
CA VAL A 151 0.78 -4.42 15.69
C VAL A 151 0.55 -3.20 16.58
N ASN A 152 1.12 -2.05 16.25
CA ASN A 152 0.93 -0.83 17.05
C ASN A 152 -0.41 -0.12 16.77
N GLY A 153 -1.24 -0.65 15.86
CA GLY A 153 -2.58 -0.18 15.58
C GLY A 153 -2.68 1.00 14.59
N TYR A 154 -1.56 1.39 13.96
CA TYR A 154 -1.60 2.46 12.96
C TYR A 154 -2.16 2.02 11.61
N ILE A 155 -1.88 0.78 11.21
CA ILE A 155 -2.35 0.22 9.94
C ILE A 155 -3.44 -0.81 10.22
N PRO A 156 -4.72 -0.48 10.10
CA PRO A 156 -5.78 -1.45 10.14
C PRO A 156 -5.69 -2.40 8.94
N VAL A 157 -6.10 -3.65 9.16
CA VAL A 157 -6.10 -4.72 8.15
C VAL A 157 -7.52 -5.16 7.86
N VAL A 158 -7.82 -5.41 6.60
CA VAL A 158 -9.14 -5.87 6.14
C VAL A 158 -8.97 -6.87 5.01
N SER A 159 -9.91 -7.83 4.87
CA SER A 159 -9.99 -8.69 3.69
C SER A 159 -10.48 -7.90 2.47
N TRP A 160 -10.12 -8.33 1.27
CA TRP A 160 -10.63 -7.74 0.04
C TRP A 160 -12.16 -7.78 -0.04
N ASP A 161 -12.77 -8.88 0.36
CA ASP A 161 -14.23 -9.03 0.28
C ASP A 161 -14.97 -8.06 1.19
N ASP A 162 -14.50 -7.87 2.42
CA ASP A 162 -15.04 -6.87 3.32
C ASP A 162 -14.79 -5.44 2.83
N PHE A 163 -13.58 -5.17 2.34
CA PHE A 163 -13.23 -3.85 1.80
C PHE A 163 -14.06 -3.50 0.56
N LYS A 164 -14.19 -4.42 -0.37
CA LYS A 164 -15.01 -4.26 -1.58
C LYS A 164 -16.47 -3.95 -1.25
N TYR A 165 -17.00 -4.57 -0.18
CA TYR A 165 -18.37 -4.37 0.27
C TYR A 165 -18.60 -2.95 0.80
N ASP A 166 -17.68 -2.43 1.61
CA ASP A 166 -17.80 -1.08 2.23
C ASP A 166 -16.43 -0.39 2.35
N CYS A 167 -15.97 0.17 1.22
CA CYS A 167 -14.68 0.88 1.16
C CYS A 167 -14.61 2.05 2.13
N ASP A 168 -15.68 2.84 2.22
CA ASP A 168 -15.70 4.09 3.00
C ASP A 168 -15.50 3.80 4.49
N LYS A 169 -16.15 2.78 5.01
CA LYS A 169 -15.99 2.34 6.40
C LYS A 169 -14.53 2.02 6.76
N TYR A 170 -13.82 1.32 5.89
CA TYR A 170 -12.43 0.93 6.17
C TYR A 170 -11.44 2.05 5.92
N ILE A 171 -11.73 2.93 4.98
CA ILE A 171 -10.98 4.18 4.80
C ILE A 171 -11.12 5.07 6.03
N ASP A 172 -12.31 5.23 6.57
CA ASP A 172 -12.53 6.01 7.79
C ASP A 172 -11.79 5.40 9.00
N LYS A 173 -11.78 4.07 9.14
CA LYS A 173 -10.96 3.39 10.16
C LYS A 173 -9.46 3.71 10.04
N ALA A 174 -8.93 3.81 8.80
CA ALA A 174 -7.55 4.20 8.60
C ALA A 174 -7.27 5.65 9.04
N TYR A 175 -8.20 6.57 8.78
CA TYR A 175 -8.08 7.95 9.27
C TYR A 175 -8.21 8.05 10.79
N GLU A 176 -9.07 7.25 11.40
CA GLU A 176 -9.16 7.15 12.86
C GLU A 176 -7.86 6.62 13.47
N ALA A 177 -7.27 5.57 12.90
CA ALA A 177 -5.99 5.03 13.32
C ALA A 177 -4.87 6.06 13.19
N GLN A 178 -4.80 6.79 12.06
CA GLN A 178 -3.87 7.89 11.85
C GLN A 178 -3.98 8.95 12.95
N LYS A 179 -5.18 9.34 13.29
CA LYS A 179 -5.44 10.37 14.31
C LYS A 179 -5.10 9.91 15.72
N ASN A 180 -5.43 8.65 16.04
CA ASN A 180 -5.35 8.12 17.40
C ASN A 180 -3.99 7.50 17.75
N THR A 181 -3.14 7.18 16.77
CA THR A 181 -1.83 6.60 17.04
C THR A 181 -0.77 7.69 17.20
N PRO A 182 -0.12 7.79 18.37
CA PRO A 182 0.96 8.75 18.58
C PRO A 182 2.17 8.49 17.69
N GLU A 183 2.88 9.55 17.30
CA GLU A 183 4.02 9.47 16.39
C GLU A 183 5.16 8.59 16.91
N TYR A 184 5.41 8.62 18.23
CA TYR A 184 6.47 7.81 18.86
C TYR A 184 6.23 6.29 18.79
N LYS A 185 5.01 5.84 18.45
CA LYS A 185 4.70 4.42 18.24
C LYS A 185 4.98 3.93 16.83
N LEU A 186 5.25 4.82 15.89
CA LEU A 186 5.43 4.47 14.50
C LEU A 186 6.81 3.85 14.25
N GLN A 187 6.83 2.72 13.58
CA GLN A 187 8.07 2.19 12.99
C GLN A 187 8.26 2.82 11.60
N ILE A 188 9.16 3.77 11.48
CA ILE A 188 9.40 4.52 10.24
C ILE A 188 10.66 4.08 9.49
N ASN A 189 11.55 3.34 10.13
CA ASN A 189 12.78 2.84 9.52
C ASN A 189 12.56 1.42 8.97
N ILE A 190 13.20 1.14 7.84
CA ILE A 190 13.20 -0.14 7.14
C ILE A 190 14.37 -1.00 7.64
#